data_59861b1d7cf09cbd88fda9edefdb7d1c
#
_entry.id   59861b1d7cf09cbd88fda9edefdb7d1c
#
_cell.length_a   1.000
_cell.length_b   1.000
_cell.length_c   1.000
_cell.angle_alpha   90.00
_cell.angle_beta   90.00
_cell.angle_gamma   90.00
#
_symmetry.space_group_name_H-M   'P 1'
#
loop_
_entity.id
_entity.type
_entity.pdbx_description
1 polymer ?
#
loop_
_entity_poly.entity_id
_entity_poly.type
_entity_poly.pdbx_seq_one_letter_code
_entity_poly.pdbx_strand_id
1 'polypeptide(L)' 'MTFIEGLIASGYVLDSENFDDCYVKTDSEGVLHLYQEGEDDNEWNYVKMNDDFNVITEKTFTLD' A
#
# COMPACT_ATOMS: atom_id res chain seq x y z
N MET A 1 -2.82 17.00 7.24
CA MET A 1 -3.08 15.56 7.09
C MET A 1 -1.82 14.87 6.60
N THR A 2 -1.41 13.78 7.24
CA THR A 2 -0.25 13.02 6.79
C THR A 2 -0.66 12.05 5.67
N PHE A 3 0.35 11.49 4.99
CA PHE A 3 0.09 10.48 3.97
C PHE A 3 -0.64 9.26 4.56
N ILE A 4 -0.19 8.81 5.74
CA ILE A 4 -0.83 7.68 6.44
C ILE A 4 -2.29 7.98 6.78
N GLU A 5 -2.56 9.17 7.29
CA GLU A 5 -3.94 9.58 7.58
C GLU A 5 -4.81 9.58 6.32
N GLY A 6 -4.24 9.99 5.19
CA GLY A 6 -4.92 9.95 3.91
C GLY A 6 -5.25 8.53 3.47
N LEU A 7 -4.32 7.59 3.69
CA LEU A 7 -4.56 6.17 3.38
C LEU A 7 -5.70 5.62 4.23
N ILE A 8 -5.68 5.88 5.52
CA ILE A 8 -6.72 5.42 6.44
C ILE A 8 -8.08 6.01 6.07
N ALA A 9 -8.11 7.30 5.75
CA ALA A 9 -9.35 7.97 5.33
C ALA A 9 -9.90 7.39 4.03
N SER A 10 -9.04 6.82 3.18
CA SER A 10 -9.44 6.19 1.92
C SER A 10 -9.84 4.72 2.08
N GLY A 11 -9.79 4.19 3.30
CA GLY A 11 -10.21 2.82 3.57
C GLY A 11 -9.09 1.81 3.68
N TYR A 12 -7.82 2.25 3.64
CA TYR A 12 -6.69 1.35 3.85
C TYR A 12 -6.58 0.97 5.32
N VAL A 13 -6.12 -0.24 5.59
CA VAL A 13 -5.90 -0.74 6.95
C VAL A 13 -4.47 -1.26 7.06
N LEU A 14 -3.90 -1.14 8.25
CA LEU A 14 -2.57 -1.67 8.52
C LEU A 14 -2.66 -3.19 8.65
N ASP A 15 -1.88 -3.91 7.85
CA ASP A 15 -1.80 -5.37 7.89
C ASP A 15 -0.36 -5.77 8.22
N SER A 16 -0.16 -6.33 9.41
CA SER A 16 1.15 -6.83 9.84
C SER A 16 1.20 -8.34 9.97
N GLU A 17 0.11 -9.05 9.65
CA GLU A 17 0.05 -10.51 9.71
C GLU A 17 0.52 -11.15 8.40
N ASN A 18 0.04 -10.67 7.26
CA ASN A 18 0.35 -11.22 5.95
C ASN A 18 1.51 -10.50 5.27
N PHE A 19 1.76 -9.24 5.64
CA PHE A 19 2.79 -8.39 5.07
C PHE A 19 3.51 -7.65 6.19
N ASP A 20 4.73 -7.18 5.93
CA ASP A 20 5.52 -6.42 6.91
C ASP A 20 5.00 -4.97 6.99
N ASP A 21 4.09 -4.70 7.94
CA ASP A 21 3.56 -3.37 8.22
C ASP A 21 3.17 -2.58 6.96
N CYS A 22 2.29 -3.18 6.16
CA CYS A 22 1.78 -2.56 4.94
C CYS A 22 0.37 -2.05 5.14
N TYR A 23 0.03 -0.95 4.45
CA TYR A 23 -1.35 -0.46 4.39
C TYR A 23 -2.01 -1.04 3.16
N VAL A 24 -3.10 -1.78 3.35
CA VAL A 24 -3.72 -2.55 2.28
C VAL A 24 -5.19 -2.21 2.12
N LYS A 25 -5.67 -2.33 0.89
CA LYS A 25 -7.07 -2.15 0.55
C LYS A 25 -7.38 -3.00 -0.68
N THR A 26 -8.53 -3.71 -0.64
CA THR A 26 -9.03 -4.44 -1.81
C THR A 26 -10.16 -3.64 -2.42
N ASP A 27 -10.11 -3.41 -3.73
CA ASP A 27 -11.16 -2.67 -4.42
C ASP A 27 -12.33 -3.58 -4.82
N SER A 28 -13.34 -3.00 -5.46
CA SER A 28 -14.56 -3.74 -5.84
C SER A 28 -14.31 -4.82 -6.88
N GLU A 29 -13.18 -4.79 -7.57
CA GLU A 29 -12.81 -5.79 -8.56
C GLU A 29 -11.93 -6.90 -8.00
N GLY A 30 -11.64 -6.86 -6.70
CA GLY A 30 -10.79 -7.84 -6.03
C GLY A 30 -9.29 -7.55 -6.17
N VAL A 31 -8.93 -6.37 -6.67
CA VAL A 31 -7.53 -5.98 -6.81
C VAL A 31 -7.01 -5.43 -5.49
N LEU A 32 -5.87 -5.94 -5.04
CA LEU A 32 -5.24 -5.52 -3.80
C LEU A 32 -4.29 -4.36 -4.07
N HIS A 33 -4.44 -3.29 -3.29
CA HIS A 33 -3.56 -2.13 -3.31
C HIS A 33 -2.78 -2.11 -2.00
N LEU A 34 -1.48 -1.91 -2.07
CA LEU A 34 -0.60 -2.02 -0.92
C LEU A 34 0.41 -0.88 -0.93
N TYR A 35 0.58 -0.23 0.22
CA TYR A 35 1.60 0.79 0.43
C TYR A 35 2.50 0.39 1.58
N GLN A 36 3.80 0.44 1.37
CA GLN A 36 4.79 0.11 2.39
C GLN A 36 5.86 1.19 2.45
N GLU A 37 6.31 1.55 3.66
CA GLU A 37 7.42 2.48 3.81
C GLU A 37 8.71 1.88 3.24
N GLY A 38 9.45 2.70 2.51
CA GLY A 38 10.76 2.32 2.00
C GLY A 38 11.87 2.56 3.01
N GLU A 39 13.13 2.42 2.56
CA GLU A 39 14.30 2.56 3.41
C GLU A 39 14.62 4.01 3.76
N ASP A 40 14.35 4.94 2.85
CA ASP A 40 14.64 6.36 3.05
C ASP A 40 13.46 7.08 3.68
N ASP A 41 13.72 8.24 4.28
CA ASP A 41 12.66 9.09 4.83
C ASP A 41 11.68 9.48 3.71
N ASN A 42 10.40 9.40 3.99
CA ASN A 42 9.32 9.76 3.07
C ASN A 42 9.29 8.92 1.78
N GLU A 43 10.04 7.81 1.73
CA GLU A 43 10.00 6.89 0.61
C GLU A 43 8.88 5.88 0.82
N TRP A 44 8.12 5.62 -0.24
CA TRP A 44 7.02 4.65 -0.20
C TRP A 44 7.04 3.75 -1.43
N ASN A 45 6.67 2.50 -1.21
CA ASN A 45 6.50 1.53 -2.29
C ASN A 45 5.00 1.26 -2.44
N TYR A 46 4.51 1.35 -3.67
CA TYR A 46 3.14 1.00 -3.99
C TYR A 46 3.15 -0.26 -4.84
N VAL A 47 2.34 -1.24 -4.44
CA VAL A 47 2.21 -2.51 -5.17
C VAL A 47 0.73 -2.77 -5.41
N LYS A 48 0.41 -3.16 -6.64
CA LYS A 48 -0.93 -3.55 -7.04
C LYS A 48 -0.89 -5.03 -7.42
N MET A 49 -1.74 -5.83 -6.81
CA MET A 49 -1.76 -7.28 -7.03
C MET A 49 -3.16 -7.76 -7.38
N ASN A 50 -3.24 -8.85 -8.17
CA ASN A 50 -4.53 -9.48 -8.43
C ASN A 50 -4.92 -10.39 -7.24
N ASP A 51 -6.06 -11.05 -7.34
CA ASP A 51 -6.58 -11.94 -6.29
C ASP A 51 -5.73 -13.20 -6.05
N ASP A 52 -4.83 -13.52 -6.98
CA ASP A 52 -3.86 -14.61 -6.82
C ASP A 52 -2.52 -14.12 -6.26
N PHE A 53 -2.46 -12.86 -5.82
CA PHE A 53 -1.25 -12.21 -5.29
C PHE A 53 -0.11 -12.07 -6.31
N ASN A 54 -0.46 -12.01 -7.59
CA ASN A 54 0.52 -11.70 -8.64
C ASN A 54 0.62 -10.19 -8.81
N VAL A 55 1.84 -9.66 -8.83
CA VAL A 55 2.08 -8.22 -8.97
C VAL A 55 1.68 -7.75 -10.37
N ILE A 56 0.81 -6.76 -10.43
CA ILE A 56 0.37 -6.12 -11.67
C ILE A 56 1.20 -4.86 -11.92
N THR A 57 1.41 -4.07 -10.87
CA THR A 57 2.11 -2.79 -10.94
C THR A 57 2.93 -2.61 -9.67
N GLU A 58 4.12 -2.03 -9.82
CA GLU A 58 4.98 -1.73 -8.68
C GLU A 58 5.65 -0.38 -8.92
N LYS A 59 5.62 0.50 -7.92
CA LYS A 59 6.22 1.84 -8.00
C LYS A 59 6.88 2.20 -6.69
N THR A 60 7.98 2.93 -6.78
CA THR A 60 8.63 3.54 -5.62
C THR A 60 8.59 5.06 -5.83
N PHE A 61 8.22 5.80 -4.79
CA PHE A 61 8.13 7.25 -4.87
C PHE A 61 8.50 7.87 -3.54
N THR A 62 8.80 9.16 -3.56
CA THR A 62 9.18 9.92 -2.37
C THR A 62 8.17 11.04 -2.14
N LEU A 63 7.74 11.20 -0.91
CA LEU A 63 6.85 12.30 -0.52
C LEU A 63 7.68 13.57 -0.35
N ASP A 64 7.21 14.65 -0.89
CA ASP A 64 7.87 15.95 -0.76
C ASP A 64 7.42 16.69 0.49
#